data_cb09025ef2572d635a644152e966f765
#
_entry.id   cb09025ef2572d635a644152e966f765
#
_cell.length_a   1.000
_cell.length_b   1.000
_cell.length_c   1.000
_cell.angle_alpha   90.00
_cell.angle_beta   90.00
_cell.angle_gamma   90.00
#
_symmetry.space_group_name_H-M   'P 1'
#
loop_
_entity.id
_entity.type
_entity.pdbx_description
1 polymer ?
#
loop_
_entity_poly.entity_id
_entity_poly.type
_entity_poly.pdbx_seq_one_letter_code
_entity_poly.pdbx_strand_id
1 'polypeptide(L)'
;SRIDEIVVFRNLEKKDFEKIAALMLDEMKQPLLEKNITMQYDDAALAAIAEDSYGKPYGARDIRRVIRQTVEDQVASLIIAHTGEIRTLLVSAKDGKVDVSYQ
;
A
#
# COMPACT_ATOMS: atom_id res chain seq x y z
N SER A 1 21.70 -13.49 9.31
CA SER A 1 21.35 -14.04 10.57
C SER A 1 20.47 -13.09 11.39
N ARG A 2 20.18 -13.49 12.60
CA ARG A 2 19.27 -12.73 13.44
C ARG A 2 19.82 -11.37 13.83
N ILE A 3 21.11 -11.30 14.11
CA ILE A 3 21.75 -10.05 14.47
C ILE A 3 21.69 -9.08 13.30
N ASP A 4 21.91 -9.58 12.10
CA ASP A 4 21.84 -8.76 10.91
C ASP A 4 20.43 -8.25 10.67
N GLU A 5 19.44 -9.09 10.94
CA GLU A 5 18.05 -8.67 10.82
C GLU A 5 17.72 -7.53 11.76
N ILE A 6 18.20 -7.63 12.99
CA ILE A 6 17.97 -6.57 13.97
C ILE A 6 18.62 -5.26 13.51
N VAL A 7 19.84 -5.35 12.99
CA VAL A 7 20.53 -4.16 12.50
C VAL A 7 19.77 -3.55 11.33
N VAL A 8 19.29 -4.39 10.42
CA VAL A 8 18.53 -3.91 9.27
C VAL A 8 17.27 -3.17 9.72
N PHE A 9 16.53 -3.72 10.68
CA PHE A 9 15.34 -3.05 11.18
C PHE A 9 15.65 -1.70 11.81
N ARG A 10 16.77 -1.62 12.53
CA ARG A 10 17.16 -0.37 13.16
C ARG A 10 17.51 0.71 12.15
N ASN A 11 18.01 0.30 11.00
CA ASN A 11 18.50 1.23 10.00
C ASN A 11 17.51 1.48 8.86
N LEU A 12 16.29 0.98 9.00
CA LEU A 12 15.27 1.24 7.99
C LEU A 12 14.86 2.70 8.02
N GLU A 13 14.92 3.32 6.87
CA GLU A 13 14.51 4.69 6.68
C GLU A 13 13.13 4.73 6.04
N LYS A 14 12.53 5.91 6.00
CA LYS A 14 11.21 6.07 5.41
C LYS A 14 11.18 5.59 3.96
N LYS A 15 12.24 5.84 3.20
CA LYS A 15 12.30 5.39 1.81
C LYS A 15 12.31 3.87 1.70
N ASP A 16 12.86 3.19 2.70
CA ASP A 16 12.84 1.73 2.72
C ASP A 16 11.42 1.23 2.95
N PHE A 17 10.67 1.92 3.78
CA PHE A 17 9.26 1.62 4.00
C PHE A 17 8.47 1.81 2.71
N GLU A 18 8.80 2.84 1.94
CA GLU A 18 8.16 3.05 0.64
C GLU A 18 8.42 1.90 -0.32
N LYS A 19 9.64 1.38 -0.33
CA LYS A 19 9.98 0.24 -1.18
C LYS A 19 9.21 -1.01 -0.77
N ILE A 20 9.11 -1.25 0.53
CA ILE A 20 8.36 -2.39 1.02
C ILE A 20 6.88 -2.24 0.68
N ALA A 21 6.34 -1.04 0.83
CA ALA A 21 4.96 -0.77 0.47
C ALA A 21 4.72 -1.05 -1.02
N ALA A 22 5.67 -0.64 -1.87
CA ALA A 22 5.54 -0.87 -3.30
C ALA A 22 5.48 -2.37 -3.61
N LEU A 23 6.32 -3.16 -2.96
CA LEU A 23 6.30 -4.61 -3.15
C LEU A 23 4.96 -5.21 -2.74
N MET A 24 4.42 -4.75 -1.62
CA MET A 24 3.13 -5.25 -1.15
C MET A 24 1.99 -4.85 -2.06
N LEU A 25 2.03 -3.62 -2.59
CA LEU A 25 1.02 -3.19 -3.54
C LEU A 25 1.12 -3.96 -4.86
N ASP A 26 2.35 -4.28 -5.28
CA ASP A 26 2.53 -5.10 -6.47
C ASP A 26 1.91 -6.48 -6.32
N GLU A 27 1.96 -7.04 -5.11
CA GLU A 27 1.33 -8.33 -4.85
C GLU A 27 -0.19 -8.26 -5.00
N MET A 28 -0.79 -7.10 -4.72
CA MET A 28 -2.22 -6.92 -4.87
C MET A 28 -2.66 -6.85 -6.32
N LYS A 29 -1.76 -6.50 -7.22
CA LYS A 29 -2.11 -6.35 -8.63
C LYS A 29 -2.59 -7.65 -9.27
N GLN A 30 -2.00 -8.76 -8.88
CA GLN A 30 -2.30 -10.05 -9.49
C GLN A 30 -3.77 -10.46 -9.32
N PRO A 31 -4.31 -10.49 -8.10
CA PRO A 31 -5.72 -10.84 -7.92
C PRO A 31 -6.67 -9.89 -8.65
N LEU A 32 -6.30 -8.61 -8.74
CA LEU A 32 -7.13 -7.63 -9.43
C LEU A 32 -7.09 -7.85 -10.94
N LEU A 33 -5.93 -8.20 -11.49
CA LEU A 33 -5.83 -8.52 -12.90
C LEU A 33 -6.72 -9.69 -13.29
N GLU A 34 -6.86 -10.66 -12.39
CA GLU A 34 -7.76 -11.79 -12.64
C GLU A 34 -9.21 -11.34 -12.78
N LYS A 35 -9.53 -10.18 -12.23
CA LYS A 35 -10.86 -9.58 -12.35
C LYS A 35 -10.91 -8.52 -13.44
N ASN A 36 -9.89 -8.46 -14.27
CA ASN A 36 -9.76 -7.47 -15.34
C ASN A 36 -9.65 -6.04 -14.81
N ILE A 37 -9.07 -5.88 -13.63
CA ILE A 37 -8.84 -4.58 -13.03
C ILE A 37 -7.33 -4.33 -12.96
N THR A 38 -6.89 -3.18 -13.45
CA THR A 38 -5.50 -2.76 -13.36
C THR A 38 -5.36 -1.81 -12.18
N MET A 39 -4.42 -2.11 -11.28
CA MET A 39 -4.15 -1.20 -10.17
C MET A 39 -2.84 -0.47 -10.42
N GLN A 40 -2.86 0.83 -10.18
CA GLN A 40 -1.68 1.67 -10.28
C GLN A 40 -1.54 2.47 -8.99
N TYR A 41 -0.32 2.85 -8.67
CA TYR A 41 -0.07 3.70 -7.53
C TYR A 41 1.03 4.69 -7.88
N ASP A 42 1.08 5.79 -7.13
CA ASP A 42 2.10 6.80 -7.35
C ASP A 42 2.96 6.98 -6.10
N ASP A 43 3.96 7.85 -6.21
CA ASP A 43 4.87 8.08 -5.10
C ASP A 43 4.17 8.67 -3.88
N ALA A 44 3.12 9.45 -4.11
CA ALA A 44 2.36 10.03 -3.00
C ALA A 44 1.71 8.94 -2.15
N ALA A 45 1.20 7.89 -2.79
CA ALA A 45 0.62 6.76 -2.07
C ALA A 45 1.68 6.06 -1.22
N LEU A 46 2.85 5.82 -1.80
CA LEU A 46 3.94 5.17 -1.07
C LEU A 46 4.39 6.02 0.12
N ALA A 47 4.49 7.32 -0.10
CA ALA A 47 4.88 8.23 0.98
C ALA A 47 3.87 8.23 2.12
N ALA A 48 2.58 8.22 1.80
CA ALA A 48 1.53 8.21 2.81
C ALA A 48 1.56 6.92 3.63
N ILE A 49 1.74 5.78 2.95
CA ILE A 49 1.82 4.49 3.64
C ILE A 49 3.07 4.44 4.52
N ALA A 50 4.19 4.90 4.01
CA ALA A 50 5.44 4.91 4.76
C ALA A 50 5.34 5.83 5.97
N GLU A 51 4.75 7.01 5.80
CA GLU A 51 4.58 7.96 6.90
C GLU A 51 3.74 7.37 8.02
N ASP A 52 2.70 6.63 7.65
CA ASP A 52 1.77 6.05 8.62
C ASP A 52 2.41 4.89 9.41
N SER A 53 3.38 4.22 8.83
CA SER A 53 4.02 3.07 9.46
C SER A 53 5.41 3.38 10.02
N TYR A 54 6.07 4.41 9.52
CA TYR A 54 7.40 4.77 9.97
C TYR A 54 7.36 5.23 11.43
N GLY A 55 8.29 4.70 12.22
CA GLY A 55 8.37 5.06 13.63
C GLY A 55 7.43 4.27 14.54
N LYS A 56 6.61 3.39 13.99
CA LYS A 56 5.76 2.53 14.79
C LYS A 56 6.59 1.40 15.41
N PRO A 57 6.17 0.87 16.57
CA PRO A 57 6.93 -0.20 17.23
C PRO A 57 7.12 -1.45 16.38
N TYR A 58 6.19 -1.73 15.49
CA TYR A 58 6.25 -2.94 14.68
C TYR A 58 7.01 -2.77 13.37
N GLY A 59 7.44 -1.55 13.07
CA GLY A 59 8.22 -1.29 11.89
C GLY A 59 7.57 -1.78 10.61
N ALA A 60 8.31 -2.56 9.82
CA ALA A 60 7.83 -3.01 8.52
C ALA A 60 6.55 -3.85 8.59
N ARG A 61 6.30 -4.50 9.71
CA ARG A 61 5.07 -5.28 9.87
C ARG A 61 3.84 -4.39 9.83
N ASP A 62 3.99 -3.16 10.29
CA ASP A 62 2.89 -2.22 10.34
C ASP A 62 2.46 -1.78 8.95
N ILE A 63 3.37 -1.87 7.98
CA ILE A 63 3.04 -1.52 6.59
C ILE A 63 1.89 -2.38 6.08
N ARG A 64 1.94 -3.68 6.34
CA ARG A 64 0.88 -4.58 5.89
C ARG A 64 -0.46 -4.21 6.50
N ARG A 65 -0.46 -3.85 7.78
CA ARG A 65 -1.67 -3.41 8.46
C ARG A 65 -2.20 -2.12 7.84
N VAL A 66 -1.32 -1.17 7.61
CA VAL A 66 -1.69 0.13 7.02
C VAL A 66 -2.28 -0.08 5.63
N ILE A 67 -1.65 -0.91 4.80
CA ILE A 67 -2.16 -1.18 3.46
C ILE A 67 -3.54 -1.83 3.54
N ARG A 68 -3.71 -2.78 4.45
CA ARG A 68 -5.01 -3.44 4.60
C ARG A 68 -6.09 -2.44 4.98
N GLN A 69 -5.80 -1.57 5.94
CA GLN A 69 -6.79 -0.62 6.44
C GLN A 69 -7.05 0.55 5.49
N THR A 70 -6.06 0.94 4.72
CA THR A 70 -6.21 2.12 3.85
C THR A 70 -6.47 1.74 2.40
N VAL A 71 -5.68 0.84 1.85
CA VAL A 71 -5.80 0.50 0.43
C VAL A 71 -6.87 -0.57 0.21
N GLU A 72 -6.76 -1.70 0.89
CA GLU A 72 -7.68 -2.81 0.65
C GLU A 72 -9.12 -2.46 1.00
N ASP A 73 -9.34 -1.75 2.09
CA ASP A 73 -10.69 -1.36 2.48
C ASP A 73 -11.32 -0.46 1.43
N GLN A 74 -10.57 0.52 0.93
CA GLN A 74 -11.09 1.42 -0.09
C GLN A 74 -11.33 0.70 -1.41
N VAL A 75 -10.41 -0.17 -1.79
CA VAL A 75 -10.55 -0.97 -3.02
C VAL A 75 -11.81 -1.83 -2.93
N ALA A 76 -12.01 -2.51 -1.82
CA ALA A 76 -13.18 -3.37 -1.64
C ALA A 76 -14.46 -2.56 -1.73
N SER A 77 -14.49 -1.39 -1.09
CA SER A 77 -15.67 -0.52 -1.11
C SER A 77 -16.01 -0.08 -2.52
N LEU A 78 -14.98 0.31 -3.29
CA LEU A 78 -15.19 0.74 -4.67
C LEU A 78 -15.69 -0.39 -5.56
N ILE A 79 -15.14 -1.58 -5.40
CA ILE A 79 -15.54 -2.72 -6.19
C ILE A 79 -17.00 -3.08 -5.93
N ILE A 80 -17.39 -3.06 -4.66
CA ILE A 80 -18.78 -3.36 -4.28
C ILE A 80 -19.73 -2.31 -4.83
N ALA A 81 -19.36 -1.03 -4.70
CA ALA A 81 -20.20 0.06 -5.12
C ALA A 81 -20.33 0.18 -6.65
N HIS A 82 -19.30 -0.26 -7.36
CA HIS A 82 -19.23 -0.07 -8.82
C HIS A 82 -18.91 -1.38 -9.54
N THR A 83 -19.58 -2.44 -9.14
CA THR A 83 -19.36 -3.76 -9.73
C THR A 83 -19.50 -3.73 -11.24
N GLY A 84 -18.44 -4.20 -11.92
CA GLY A 84 -18.43 -4.26 -13.38
C GLY A 84 -18.09 -2.95 -14.08
N GLU A 85 -17.92 -1.86 -13.33
CA GLU A 85 -17.60 -0.56 -13.92
C GLU A 85 -16.12 -0.18 -13.82
N ILE A 86 -15.40 -0.80 -12.90
CA ILE A 86 -14.02 -0.43 -12.64
C ILE A 86 -13.08 -1.14 -13.60
N ARG A 87 -12.23 -0.37 -14.27
CA ARG A 87 -11.17 -0.91 -15.13
C ARG A 87 -9.80 -0.64 -14.54
N THR A 88 -9.62 0.50 -13.92
CA THR A 88 -8.34 0.90 -13.32
C THR A 88 -8.59 1.47 -11.95
N LEU A 89 -7.76 1.05 -11.00
CA LEU A 89 -7.75 1.61 -9.67
C LEU A 89 -6.47 2.42 -9.52
N LEU A 90 -6.60 3.64 -9.02
CA LEU A 90 -5.47 4.51 -8.77
C LEU A 90 -5.33 4.72 -7.27
N VAL A 91 -4.17 4.33 -6.77
CA VAL A 91 -3.84 4.52 -5.36
C VAL A 91 -2.92 5.72 -5.26
N SER A 92 -3.38 6.75 -4.58
CA SER A 92 -2.63 7.98 -4.43
C SER A 92 -2.76 8.46 -3.00
N ALA A 93 -2.49 9.73 -2.75
CA ALA A 93 -2.65 10.29 -1.43
C ALA A 93 -3.24 11.69 -1.56
N LYS A 94 -4.07 12.03 -0.59
CA LYS A 94 -4.67 13.35 -0.51
C LYS A 94 -4.60 13.81 0.93
N ASP A 95 -4.00 14.97 1.15
CA ASP A 95 -3.82 15.53 2.49
C ASP A 95 -3.08 14.56 3.42
N GLY A 96 -2.09 13.86 2.88
CA GLY A 96 -1.26 12.95 3.64
C GLY A 96 -1.88 11.60 3.94
N LYS A 97 -3.06 11.33 3.37
CA LYS A 97 -3.75 10.05 3.57
C LYS A 97 -3.94 9.34 2.24
N VAL A 98 -3.90 8.01 2.30
CA VAL A 98 -4.11 7.21 1.10
C VAL A 98 -5.52 7.45 0.55
N ASP A 99 -5.60 7.66 -0.74
CA ASP A 99 -6.85 7.90 -1.44
C ASP A 99 -6.90 7.00 -2.67
N VAL A 100 -7.92 6.19 -2.78
CA VAL A 100 -8.09 5.27 -3.90
C VAL A 100 -9.24 5.75 -4.77
N SER A 101 -8.97 5.88 -6.06
CA SER A 101 -9.99 6.27 -7.03
C SER A 101 -10.03 5.24 -8.14
N TYR A 102 -10.99 5.38 -9.05
CA TYR A 102 -11.15 4.42 -10.14
C TYR A 102 -11.45 5.12 -11.46
N GLN A 103 -11.21 4.39 -12.52
CA GLN A 103 -11.55 4.82 -13.87
C GLN A 103 -12.21 3.70 -14.64
#